data_5d2c1e9e2fd2dee90cdb7b778140bf1f
#
_entry.id   5d2c1e9e2fd2dee90cdb7b778140bf1f
#
_cell.length_a   1.000
_cell.length_b   1.000
_cell.length_c   1.000
_cell.angle_alpha   90.00
_cell.angle_beta   90.00
_cell.angle_gamma   90.00
#
_symmetry.space_group_name_H-M   'P 1'
#
loop_
_entity.id
_entity.type
_entity.pdbx_description
1 polymer ?
#
loop_
_entity_poly.entity_id
_entity_poly.type
_entity_poly.pdbx_seq_one_letter_code
_entity_poly.pdbx_strand_id
1 'polypeptide(L)'
;MPRVLPRFSWWWLAAATVACMAAGLWLGSSSMAAARFDKPITIVVTFPPGGGTDLLARKLGAALQQRTGQTVVVENRPGASGNIGARHVAEAAGDGSSWLMVNSSFAINPAVYRQLDFDPRQDFKAVFNVGSIASVLVVPQASVLHSLADVRASAQRLQQPFASCGNGTPQHMAGEMLAQAAQLHLQHVPYKGCGPAITAVAAGQVAMGMVTASSAAQLIDAGRVRAIAITAPQRLAQWPQVATVAEQGAAGFSVEQWHGLLAPAATSDAVVQRMHGVLAQILAEPAMQQWLRDQGYTPVQQSAAEFARVINSDIDRYAAVAQQLGLRVD
;
A
#
# COMPACT_ATOMS: atom_id res chain seq x y z
N MET A 1 58.27 -43.96 -56.35
CA MET A 1 57.41 -44.28 -55.17
C MET A 1 56.58 -43.08 -54.88
N PRO A 2 55.28 -43.07 -55.16
CA PRO A 2 54.41 -41.94 -54.83
C PRO A 2 53.89 -42.13 -53.43
N ARG A 3 53.96 -41.04 -52.60
CA ARG A 3 53.42 -40.93 -51.27
C ARG A 3 51.89 -40.73 -51.32
N VAL A 4 51.15 -41.65 -50.77
CA VAL A 4 49.69 -41.53 -50.55
C VAL A 4 49.42 -40.68 -49.31
N LEU A 5 48.75 -39.54 -49.48
CA LEU A 5 48.27 -38.70 -48.38
C LEU A 5 46.91 -39.25 -47.93
N PRO A 6 46.61 -39.30 -46.59
CA PRO A 6 45.33 -39.79 -46.12
C PRO A 6 44.23 -38.70 -46.36
N ARG A 7 43.12 -39.18 -46.96
CA ARG A 7 41.87 -38.36 -47.11
C ARG A 7 41.25 -38.14 -45.74
N PHE A 8 41.39 -36.94 -45.20
CA PHE A 8 40.61 -36.48 -44.02
C PHE A 8 39.14 -36.34 -44.44
N SER A 9 38.25 -37.13 -43.83
CA SER A 9 36.82 -37.08 -44.15
C SER A 9 36.14 -35.88 -43.38
N TRP A 10 35.61 -34.95 -44.11
CA TRP A 10 34.93 -33.74 -43.61
C TRP A 10 33.61 -34.04 -42.91
N TRP A 11 33.22 -35.29 -42.82
CA TRP A 11 31.97 -35.74 -42.20
C TRP A 11 31.95 -35.56 -40.64
N TRP A 12 33.14 -35.59 -40.02
CA TRP A 12 33.25 -35.38 -38.56
C TRP A 12 33.06 -33.93 -38.14
N LEU A 13 33.34 -32.96 -38.99
CA LEU A 13 33.14 -31.53 -38.68
C LEU A 13 31.67 -31.13 -38.80
N ALA A 14 30.89 -31.76 -39.67
CA ALA A 14 29.44 -31.51 -39.80
C ALA A 14 28.66 -32.11 -38.64
N ALA A 15 29.05 -33.25 -38.09
CA ALA A 15 28.40 -33.87 -36.92
C ALA A 15 28.62 -33.07 -35.62
N ALA A 16 29.80 -32.47 -35.47
CA ALA A 16 30.11 -31.64 -34.26
C ALA A 16 29.33 -30.33 -34.23
N THR A 17 29.09 -29.68 -35.38
CA THR A 17 28.33 -28.43 -35.47
C THR A 17 26.83 -28.64 -35.23
N VAL A 18 26.24 -29.76 -35.65
CA VAL A 18 24.83 -30.08 -35.37
C VAL A 18 24.62 -30.42 -33.91
N ALA A 19 25.56 -31.11 -33.24
CA ALA A 19 25.48 -31.41 -31.80
C ALA A 19 25.60 -30.14 -30.93
N CYS A 20 26.43 -29.17 -31.31
CA CYS A 20 26.54 -27.90 -30.61
C CYS A 20 25.30 -27.01 -30.77
N MET A 21 24.64 -27.01 -31.95
CA MET A 21 23.37 -26.28 -32.12
C MET A 21 22.22 -26.93 -31.36
N ALA A 22 22.14 -28.25 -31.27
CA ALA A 22 21.13 -28.94 -30.48
C ALA A 22 21.32 -28.73 -28.97
N ALA A 23 22.55 -28.68 -28.46
CA ALA A 23 22.87 -28.39 -27.07
C ALA A 23 22.60 -26.92 -26.72
N GLY A 24 22.83 -25.96 -27.64
CA GLY A 24 22.53 -24.55 -27.47
C GLY A 24 21.02 -24.23 -27.38
N LEU A 25 20.20 -25.02 -28.08
CA LEU A 25 18.73 -24.91 -28.03
C LEU A 25 18.12 -25.48 -26.72
N TRP A 26 18.82 -26.41 -26.05
CA TRP A 26 18.40 -27.00 -24.79
C TRP A 26 18.75 -26.12 -23.56
N LEU A 27 19.78 -25.28 -23.64
CA LEU A 27 20.17 -24.37 -22.58
C LEU A 27 19.39 -23.05 -22.59
N GLY A 28 18.64 -22.76 -23.66
CA GLY A 28 17.79 -21.55 -23.77
C GLY A 28 16.37 -21.68 -23.18
N SER A 29 15.93 -22.87 -22.81
CA SER A 29 14.64 -23.11 -22.15
C SER A 29 14.84 -23.21 -20.64
N SER A 30 15.41 -22.20 -20.02
CA SER A 30 15.05 -21.91 -18.62
C SER A 30 13.59 -21.50 -18.63
N SER A 31 12.71 -22.50 -18.76
CA SER A 31 11.31 -22.38 -18.44
C SER A 31 11.28 -21.67 -17.08
N MET A 32 10.86 -20.42 -17.05
CA MET A 32 10.36 -19.81 -15.82
C MET A 32 9.24 -20.76 -15.37
N ALA A 33 9.60 -21.76 -14.56
CA ALA A 33 8.62 -22.60 -13.89
C ALA A 33 7.68 -21.62 -13.21
N ALA A 34 6.48 -21.47 -13.76
CA ALA A 34 5.49 -20.54 -13.27
C ALA A 34 5.39 -20.82 -11.77
N ALA A 35 5.56 -19.80 -10.94
CA ALA A 35 5.55 -19.94 -9.49
C ALA A 35 4.18 -20.51 -9.10
N ARG A 36 4.10 -21.84 -9.01
CA ARG A 36 2.85 -22.54 -8.80
C ARG A 36 2.59 -22.60 -7.29
N PHE A 37 1.46 -22.09 -6.87
CA PHE A 37 0.93 -22.30 -5.52
C PHE A 37 0.08 -23.55 -5.56
N ASP A 38 0.11 -24.36 -4.49
CA ASP A 38 -0.57 -25.66 -4.48
C ASP A 38 -2.08 -25.53 -4.25
N LYS A 39 -2.53 -24.38 -3.75
CA LYS A 39 -3.93 -24.07 -3.41
C LYS A 39 -4.38 -22.73 -4.00
N PRO A 40 -5.69 -22.51 -4.14
CA PRO A 40 -6.21 -21.18 -4.43
C PRO A 40 -5.71 -20.14 -3.43
N ILE A 41 -5.49 -18.92 -3.89
CA ILE A 41 -4.96 -17.81 -3.11
C ILE A 41 -6.15 -16.97 -2.64
N THR A 42 -6.26 -16.73 -1.33
CA THR A 42 -7.18 -15.75 -0.77
C THR A 42 -6.41 -14.55 -0.26
N ILE A 43 -6.73 -13.36 -0.78
CA ILE A 43 -6.21 -12.08 -0.27
C ILE A 43 -7.29 -11.47 0.62
N VAL A 44 -7.08 -11.52 1.92
CA VAL A 44 -7.97 -10.89 2.91
C VAL A 44 -7.65 -9.40 2.97
N VAL A 45 -8.65 -8.58 2.70
CA VAL A 45 -8.58 -7.11 2.72
C VAL A 45 -9.23 -6.60 3.99
N THR A 46 -8.50 -5.79 4.74
CA THR A 46 -8.91 -5.34 6.08
C THR A 46 -9.89 -4.14 6.07
N PHE A 47 -10.29 -3.67 4.91
CA PHE A 47 -11.18 -2.51 4.72
C PHE A 47 -12.39 -2.86 3.82
N PRO A 48 -13.47 -2.03 3.86
CA PRO A 48 -14.65 -2.25 3.03
C PRO A 48 -14.34 -2.27 1.52
N PRO A 49 -15.18 -2.96 0.73
CA PRO A 49 -15.08 -2.94 -0.72
C PRO A 49 -15.13 -1.51 -1.30
N GLY A 50 -14.42 -1.29 -2.42
CA GLY A 50 -14.37 -0.01 -3.14
C GLY A 50 -13.40 1.02 -2.56
N GLY A 51 -12.76 0.75 -1.41
CA GLY A 51 -11.68 1.59 -0.88
C GLY A 51 -10.34 1.31 -1.56
N GLY A 52 -9.36 2.20 -1.37
CA GLY A 52 -8.04 2.09 -2.02
C GLY A 52 -7.34 0.76 -1.78
N THR A 53 -7.40 0.22 -0.56
CA THR A 53 -6.83 -1.09 -0.22
C THR A 53 -7.51 -2.24 -0.99
N ASP A 54 -8.84 -2.18 -1.18
CA ASP A 54 -9.60 -3.17 -1.92
C ASP A 54 -9.30 -3.11 -3.43
N LEU A 55 -9.29 -1.91 -4.00
CA LEU A 55 -8.96 -1.70 -5.42
C LEU A 55 -7.54 -2.21 -5.74
N LEU A 56 -6.58 -1.93 -4.85
CA LEU A 56 -5.21 -2.41 -4.98
C LEU A 56 -5.15 -3.94 -4.90
N ALA A 57 -5.82 -4.55 -3.91
CA ALA A 57 -5.85 -6.01 -3.75
C ALA A 57 -6.47 -6.71 -4.97
N ARG A 58 -7.56 -6.16 -5.54
CA ARG A 58 -8.19 -6.70 -6.77
C ARG A 58 -7.29 -6.56 -7.98
N LYS A 59 -6.61 -5.43 -8.13
CA LYS A 59 -5.65 -5.22 -9.22
C LYS A 59 -4.47 -6.20 -9.15
N LEU A 60 -3.89 -6.37 -7.95
CA LEU A 60 -2.81 -7.33 -7.73
C LEU A 60 -3.30 -8.77 -7.86
N GLY A 61 -4.49 -9.09 -7.33
CA GLY A 61 -5.10 -10.42 -7.42
C GLY A 61 -5.32 -10.85 -8.86
N ALA A 62 -5.85 -9.97 -9.71
CA ALA A 62 -6.02 -10.25 -11.14
C ALA A 62 -4.67 -10.51 -11.84
N ALA A 63 -3.65 -9.70 -11.55
CA ALA A 63 -2.31 -9.89 -12.10
C ALA A 63 -1.64 -11.18 -11.59
N LEU A 64 -1.81 -11.52 -10.31
CA LEU A 64 -1.36 -12.78 -9.72
C LEU A 64 -2.03 -13.98 -10.42
N GLN A 65 -3.36 -13.96 -10.58
CA GLN A 65 -4.10 -15.01 -11.29
C GLN A 65 -3.60 -15.20 -12.73
N GLN A 66 -3.41 -14.11 -13.45
CA GLN A 66 -2.89 -14.14 -14.82
C GLN A 66 -1.49 -14.74 -14.90
N ARG A 67 -0.60 -14.38 -13.94
CA ARG A 67 0.79 -14.80 -13.94
C ARG A 67 1.00 -16.22 -13.43
N THR A 68 0.22 -16.65 -12.45
CA THR A 68 0.41 -17.95 -11.79
C THR A 68 -0.52 -19.03 -12.29
N GLY A 69 -1.63 -18.66 -12.96
CA GLY A 69 -2.70 -19.58 -13.36
C GLY A 69 -3.53 -20.10 -12.16
N GLN A 70 -3.29 -19.60 -10.95
CA GLN A 70 -4.04 -19.97 -9.76
C GLN A 70 -5.28 -19.10 -9.59
N THR A 71 -6.35 -19.66 -9.05
CA THR A 71 -7.52 -18.89 -8.65
C THR A 71 -7.13 -17.95 -7.51
N VAL A 72 -7.42 -16.64 -7.67
CA VAL A 72 -7.20 -15.62 -6.64
C VAL A 72 -8.54 -15.02 -6.24
N VAL A 73 -8.86 -15.12 -4.95
CA VAL A 73 -10.07 -14.56 -4.35
C VAL A 73 -9.68 -13.37 -3.48
N VAL A 74 -10.39 -12.26 -3.61
CA VAL A 74 -10.26 -11.10 -2.72
C VAL A 74 -11.45 -11.07 -1.79
N GLU A 75 -11.19 -11.22 -0.48
CA GLU A 75 -12.20 -11.28 0.58
C GLU A 75 -12.07 -10.06 1.50
N ASN A 76 -13.13 -9.26 1.63
CA ASN A 76 -13.13 -8.12 2.54
C ASN A 76 -13.60 -8.54 3.93
N ARG A 77 -12.74 -8.28 4.96
CA ARG A 77 -13.06 -8.46 6.39
C ARG A 77 -12.78 -7.17 7.15
N PRO A 78 -13.65 -6.15 6.99
CA PRO A 78 -13.47 -4.86 7.62
C PRO A 78 -13.84 -4.88 9.11
N GLY A 79 -13.36 -3.86 9.84
CA GLY A 79 -13.72 -3.59 11.22
C GLY A 79 -12.52 -3.35 12.11
N ALA A 80 -12.69 -2.51 13.15
CA ALA A 80 -11.66 -2.09 14.10
C ALA A 80 -10.35 -1.69 13.38
N SER A 81 -10.44 -0.83 12.37
CA SER A 81 -9.32 -0.36 11.54
C SER A 81 -8.45 -1.48 10.95
N GLY A 82 -9.08 -2.61 10.65
CA GLY A 82 -8.44 -3.77 10.03
C GLY A 82 -8.09 -4.90 11.00
N ASN A 83 -8.26 -4.74 12.30
CA ASN A 83 -7.90 -5.75 13.29
C ASN A 83 -8.68 -7.05 13.11
N ILE A 84 -9.96 -7.00 12.67
CA ILE A 84 -10.78 -8.19 12.43
C ILE A 84 -10.17 -9.05 11.31
N GLY A 85 -9.80 -8.44 10.18
CA GLY A 85 -9.16 -9.15 9.08
C GLY A 85 -7.76 -9.63 9.43
N ALA A 86 -7.00 -8.84 10.20
CA ALA A 86 -5.67 -9.22 10.66
C ALA A 86 -5.71 -10.45 11.57
N ARG A 87 -6.58 -10.47 12.60
CA ARG A 87 -6.77 -11.64 13.46
C ARG A 87 -7.12 -12.89 12.67
N HIS A 88 -8.06 -12.78 11.73
CA HIS A 88 -8.46 -13.92 10.90
C HIS A 88 -7.27 -14.55 10.15
N VAL A 89 -6.35 -13.73 9.62
CA VAL A 89 -5.17 -14.24 8.91
C VAL A 89 -4.07 -14.71 9.88
N ALA A 90 -3.92 -14.09 11.06
CA ALA A 90 -3.01 -14.58 12.09
C ALA A 90 -3.31 -16.04 12.49
N GLU A 91 -4.59 -16.39 12.56
CA GLU A 91 -5.10 -17.73 12.90
C GLU A 91 -5.13 -18.71 11.69
N ALA A 92 -4.83 -18.23 10.47
CA ALA A 92 -4.90 -19.05 9.27
C ALA A 92 -3.70 -20.01 9.16
N ALA A 93 -3.92 -21.09 8.38
CA ALA A 93 -2.85 -22.04 8.08
C ALA A 93 -1.71 -21.37 7.30
N GLY A 94 -0.46 -21.68 7.64
CA GLY A 94 0.74 -21.18 6.95
C GLY A 94 1.07 -21.88 5.63
N ASP A 95 0.07 -22.38 4.93
CA ASP A 95 0.20 -23.20 3.72
C ASP A 95 0.26 -22.40 2.40
N GLY A 96 0.26 -21.07 2.49
CA GLY A 96 0.32 -20.18 1.33
C GLY A 96 -1.03 -19.92 0.65
N SER A 97 -2.15 -20.38 1.23
CA SER A 97 -3.49 -20.10 0.73
C SER A 97 -4.06 -18.76 1.18
N SER A 98 -3.64 -18.25 2.36
CA SER A 98 -4.17 -17.01 2.96
C SER A 98 -3.11 -15.93 3.07
N TRP A 99 -3.46 -14.73 2.61
CA TRP A 99 -2.60 -13.55 2.60
C TRP A 99 -3.37 -12.34 3.08
N LEU A 100 -2.72 -11.43 3.80
CA LEU A 100 -3.33 -10.25 4.37
C LEU A 100 -2.90 -9.00 3.62
N MET A 101 -3.84 -8.28 3.01
CA MET A 101 -3.60 -6.96 2.44
C MET A 101 -3.96 -5.89 3.47
N VAL A 102 -2.95 -5.16 3.90
CA VAL A 102 -3.05 -4.10 4.92
C VAL A 102 -2.51 -2.77 4.43
N ASN A 103 -2.77 -1.75 5.22
CA ASN A 103 -2.09 -0.46 5.14
C ASN A 103 -1.46 -0.12 6.51
N SER A 104 -0.86 1.07 6.64
CA SER A 104 -0.17 1.52 7.86
C SER A 104 -1.03 1.52 9.13
N SER A 105 -2.38 1.37 9.04
CA SER A 105 -3.21 1.17 10.24
C SER A 105 -2.74 -0.05 11.04
N PHE A 106 -2.21 -1.07 10.36
CA PHE A 106 -1.63 -2.26 10.99
C PHE A 106 -0.52 -1.90 12.00
N ALA A 107 0.30 -0.90 11.69
CA ALA A 107 1.36 -0.42 12.58
C ALA A 107 0.88 0.63 13.60
N ILE A 108 -0.26 1.29 13.33
CA ILE A 108 -0.86 2.29 14.24
C ILE A 108 -1.68 1.62 15.35
N ASN A 109 -2.41 0.58 14.99
CA ASN A 109 -3.39 -0.06 15.88
C ASN A 109 -2.84 -0.48 17.24
N PRO A 110 -1.60 -1.03 17.36
CA PRO A 110 -1.02 -1.37 18.67
C PRO A 110 -0.90 -0.17 19.63
N ALA A 111 -0.80 1.04 19.10
CA ALA A 111 -0.66 2.25 19.89
C ALA A 111 -2.01 2.85 20.35
N VAL A 112 -3.08 2.62 19.61
CA VAL A 112 -4.38 3.30 19.83
C VAL A 112 -5.48 2.40 20.34
N TYR A 113 -5.42 1.08 20.10
CA TYR A 113 -6.34 0.10 20.67
C TYR A 113 -5.76 -0.49 21.96
N ARG A 114 -6.60 -0.60 23.00
CA ARG A 114 -6.17 -1.17 24.29
C ARG A 114 -5.82 -2.64 24.21
N GLN A 115 -6.53 -3.36 23.36
CA GLN A 115 -6.37 -4.79 23.21
C GLN A 115 -6.40 -5.16 21.72
N LEU A 116 -5.41 -5.95 21.31
CA LEU A 116 -5.37 -6.65 20.03
C LEU A 116 -5.41 -8.15 20.31
N ASP A 117 -6.17 -8.88 19.50
CA ASP A 117 -6.24 -10.34 19.58
C ASP A 117 -5.13 -11.03 18.76
N PHE A 118 -4.05 -10.31 18.44
CA PHE A 118 -2.87 -10.78 17.72
C PHE A 118 -1.66 -9.89 18.05
N ASP A 119 -0.45 -10.44 17.86
CA ASP A 119 0.79 -9.66 17.95
C ASP A 119 1.27 -9.30 16.52
N PRO A 120 1.27 -8.00 16.15
CA PRO A 120 1.66 -7.58 14.79
C PRO A 120 3.12 -7.88 14.44
N ARG A 121 3.98 -8.14 15.43
CA ARG A 121 5.41 -8.45 15.23
C ARG A 121 5.71 -9.94 15.15
N GLN A 122 4.85 -10.77 15.77
CA GLN A 122 5.11 -12.21 15.93
C GLN A 122 4.18 -13.08 15.06
N ASP A 123 2.93 -12.66 14.85
CA ASP A 123 1.93 -13.47 14.17
C ASP A 123 1.94 -13.35 12.65
N PHE A 124 2.82 -12.49 12.10
CA PHE A 124 2.90 -12.24 10.67
C PHE A 124 4.33 -12.23 10.14
N LYS A 125 4.44 -12.58 8.86
CA LYS A 125 5.65 -12.32 8.05
C LYS A 125 5.34 -11.25 7.02
N ALA A 126 6.22 -10.24 6.92
CA ALA A 126 6.17 -9.28 5.84
C ALA A 126 6.49 -9.99 4.52
N VAL A 127 5.70 -9.72 3.49
CA VAL A 127 5.87 -10.32 2.17
C VAL A 127 6.28 -9.28 1.15
N PHE A 128 5.49 -8.24 0.97
CA PHE A 128 5.70 -7.26 -0.08
C PHE A 128 5.14 -5.88 0.29
N ASN A 129 5.94 -4.82 0.10
CA ASN A 129 5.48 -3.43 0.15
C ASN A 129 5.18 -2.96 -1.28
N VAL A 130 3.93 -2.59 -1.53
CA VAL A 130 3.50 -2.12 -2.86
C VAL A 130 3.95 -0.68 -3.12
N GLY A 131 3.96 0.13 -2.07
CA GLY A 131 4.29 1.55 -2.15
C GLY A 131 3.52 2.37 -1.12
N SER A 132 3.76 3.66 -1.14
CA SER A 132 3.09 4.63 -0.29
C SER A 132 2.10 5.51 -1.06
N ILE A 133 1.11 6.03 -0.35
CA ILE A 133 0.17 7.00 -0.86
C ILE A 133 0.00 8.12 0.16
N ALA A 134 0.00 9.36 -0.31
CA ALA A 134 -0.25 10.52 0.52
C ALA A 134 -1.71 10.62 0.94
N SER A 135 -1.94 11.28 2.07
CA SER A 135 -3.24 11.84 2.38
C SER A 135 -3.32 13.29 1.86
N VAL A 136 -4.54 13.74 1.67
CA VAL A 136 -4.84 15.10 1.26
C VAL A 136 -5.87 15.71 2.20
N LEU A 137 -5.59 16.93 2.67
CA LEU A 137 -6.57 17.75 3.38
C LEU A 137 -7.48 18.38 2.33
N VAL A 138 -8.77 18.08 2.42
CA VAL A 138 -9.79 18.57 1.49
C VAL A 138 -10.86 19.36 2.23
N VAL A 139 -11.50 20.28 1.52
CA VAL A 139 -12.66 21.05 1.97
C VAL A 139 -13.75 21.02 0.90
N PRO A 140 -15.03 21.31 1.23
CA PRO A 140 -16.07 21.52 0.21
C PRO A 140 -15.62 22.56 -0.84
N GLN A 141 -15.99 22.41 -2.10
CA GLN A 141 -15.63 23.37 -3.14
C GLN A 141 -16.09 24.80 -2.82
N ALA A 142 -17.25 24.95 -2.20
CA ALA A 142 -17.82 26.25 -1.78
C ALA A 142 -17.18 26.83 -0.52
N SER A 143 -16.23 26.12 0.11
CA SER A 143 -15.56 26.58 1.34
C SER A 143 -14.75 27.85 1.08
N VAL A 144 -14.73 28.72 2.07
CA VAL A 144 -13.86 29.93 2.11
C VAL A 144 -12.41 29.61 2.41
N LEU A 145 -12.11 28.37 2.78
CA LEU A 145 -10.76 27.90 3.11
C LEU A 145 -10.03 27.53 1.82
N HIS A 146 -8.90 28.18 1.53
CA HIS A 146 -8.10 27.98 0.33
C HIS A 146 -6.67 27.49 0.63
N SER A 147 -6.23 27.62 1.87
CA SER A 147 -4.87 27.31 2.32
C SER A 147 -4.86 26.78 3.76
N LEU A 148 -3.73 26.22 4.18
CA LEU A 148 -3.54 25.85 5.59
C LEU A 148 -3.52 27.10 6.51
N ALA A 149 -3.14 28.27 5.99
CA ALA A 149 -3.23 29.52 6.73
C ALA A 149 -4.68 29.90 7.04
N ASP A 150 -5.61 29.71 6.09
CA ASP A 150 -7.04 29.94 6.32
C ASP A 150 -7.60 28.95 7.35
N VAL A 151 -7.21 27.67 7.24
CA VAL A 151 -7.58 26.65 8.22
C VAL A 151 -7.10 27.06 9.61
N ARG A 152 -5.87 27.55 9.73
CA ARG A 152 -5.30 28.04 10.99
C ARG A 152 -6.09 29.21 11.55
N ALA A 153 -6.37 30.21 10.75
CA ALA A 153 -7.15 31.39 11.19
C ALA A 153 -8.57 31.02 11.64
N SER A 154 -9.20 30.06 10.98
CA SER A 154 -10.52 29.52 11.36
C SER A 154 -10.45 28.70 12.64
N ALA A 155 -9.49 27.77 12.74
CA ALA A 155 -9.36 26.85 13.88
C ALA A 155 -8.89 27.52 15.18
N GLN A 156 -8.29 28.71 15.12
CA GLN A 156 -7.97 29.51 16.31
C GLN A 156 -9.21 30.14 16.96
N ARG A 157 -10.26 30.35 16.15
CA ARG A 157 -11.49 31.01 16.63
C ARG A 157 -12.53 30.01 17.12
N LEU A 158 -12.62 28.88 16.47
CA LEU A 158 -13.61 27.83 16.74
C LEU A 158 -13.01 26.47 16.39
N GLN A 159 -13.27 25.48 17.23
CA GLN A 159 -12.90 24.11 16.96
C GLN A 159 -13.50 23.65 15.62
N GLN A 160 -12.64 23.13 14.73
CA GLN A 160 -13.03 22.72 13.38
C GLN A 160 -13.14 21.19 13.29
N PRO A 161 -14.30 20.64 12.86
CA PRO A 161 -14.41 19.21 12.64
C PRO A 161 -13.66 18.79 11.37
N PHE A 162 -12.90 17.67 11.47
CA PHE A 162 -12.30 17.01 10.32
C PHE A 162 -12.73 15.55 10.23
N ALA A 163 -13.16 15.14 9.04
CA ALA A 163 -13.47 13.75 8.72
C ALA A 163 -12.19 12.95 8.49
N SER A 164 -12.12 11.71 8.96
CA SER A 164 -11.08 10.76 8.59
C SER A 164 -11.67 9.45 8.11
N CYS A 165 -10.80 8.55 7.62
CA CYS A 165 -11.20 7.22 7.15
C CYS A 165 -11.52 6.23 8.29
N GLY A 166 -11.48 6.69 9.53
CA GLY A 166 -11.80 5.94 10.75
C GLY A 166 -10.76 6.10 11.84
N ASN A 167 -11.11 5.69 13.05
CA ASN A 167 -10.20 5.67 14.19
C ASN A 167 -8.96 4.80 13.91
N GLY A 168 -7.77 5.23 14.35
CA GLY A 168 -6.52 4.47 14.15
C GLY A 168 -6.07 4.35 12.70
N THR A 169 -6.67 5.10 11.75
CA THR A 169 -6.20 5.16 10.38
C THR A 169 -5.06 6.18 10.23
N PRO A 170 -4.18 6.05 9.21
CA PRO A 170 -3.18 7.07 8.90
C PRO A 170 -3.76 8.47 8.73
N GLN A 171 -5.00 8.58 8.22
CA GLN A 171 -5.71 9.84 8.05
C GLN A 171 -6.13 10.47 9.39
N HIS A 172 -6.52 9.66 10.36
CA HIS A 172 -6.72 10.13 11.73
C HIS A 172 -5.41 10.67 12.30
N MET A 173 -4.33 9.85 12.26
CA MET A 173 -3.01 10.25 12.74
C MET A 173 -2.50 11.52 12.04
N ALA A 174 -2.65 11.61 10.72
CA ALA A 174 -2.23 12.79 9.95
C ALA A 174 -3.00 14.06 10.38
N GLY A 175 -4.30 13.94 10.65
CA GLY A 175 -5.12 15.05 11.15
C GLY A 175 -4.68 15.53 12.53
N GLU A 176 -4.44 14.60 13.46
CA GLU A 176 -3.99 14.92 14.82
C GLU A 176 -2.54 15.48 14.82
N MET A 177 -1.65 14.88 14.05
CA MET A 177 -0.29 15.41 13.88
C MET A 177 -0.28 16.80 13.24
N LEU A 178 -1.19 17.05 12.26
CA LEU A 178 -1.37 18.37 11.67
C LEU A 178 -1.89 19.37 12.71
N ALA A 179 -2.87 18.97 13.51
CA ALA A 179 -3.41 19.79 14.60
C ALA A 179 -2.30 20.23 15.56
N GLN A 180 -1.44 19.32 15.96
CA GLN A 180 -0.29 19.62 16.81
C GLN A 180 0.74 20.52 16.10
N ALA A 181 1.20 20.14 14.89
CA ALA A 181 2.28 20.84 14.18
C ALA A 181 1.89 22.27 13.79
N ALA A 182 0.62 22.50 13.45
CA ALA A 182 0.11 23.82 13.05
C ALA A 182 -0.65 24.55 14.17
N GLN A 183 -0.69 23.99 15.40
CA GLN A 183 -1.40 24.52 16.56
C GLN A 183 -2.88 24.82 16.27
N LEU A 184 -3.58 23.83 15.72
CA LEU A 184 -4.99 23.91 15.32
C LEU A 184 -5.89 23.26 16.38
N HIS A 185 -7.06 23.84 16.62
CA HIS A 185 -8.12 23.20 17.40
C HIS A 185 -9.01 22.40 16.44
N LEU A 186 -8.68 21.13 16.23
CA LEU A 186 -9.44 20.22 15.37
C LEU A 186 -10.25 19.24 16.22
N GLN A 187 -11.40 18.79 15.70
CA GLN A 187 -12.22 17.74 16.26
C GLN A 187 -12.31 16.59 15.27
N HIS A 188 -11.83 15.43 15.65
CA HIS A 188 -11.89 14.25 14.82
C HIS A 188 -13.31 13.70 14.69
N VAL A 189 -13.74 13.41 13.45
CA VAL A 189 -15.01 12.77 13.11
C VAL A 189 -14.70 11.50 12.29
N PRO A 190 -14.74 10.30 12.91
CA PRO A 190 -14.40 9.06 12.23
C PRO A 190 -15.53 8.57 11.31
N TYR A 191 -15.16 8.15 10.10
CA TYR A 191 -16.05 7.48 9.15
C TYR A 191 -15.61 6.02 8.92
N LYS A 192 -16.52 5.21 8.36
CA LYS A 192 -16.23 3.80 8.01
C LYS A 192 -15.52 3.70 6.65
N GLY A 193 -14.33 4.32 6.52
CA GLY A 193 -13.52 4.38 5.31
C GLY A 193 -13.48 5.76 4.66
N CYS A 194 -12.56 5.96 3.71
CA CYS A 194 -12.34 7.24 3.04
C CYS A 194 -13.51 7.63 2.10
N GLY A 195 -14.20 6.66 1.50
CA GLY A 195 -15.35 6.94 0.63
C GLY A 195 -16.47 7.71 1.34
N PRO A 196 -17.04 7.20 2.44
CA PRO A 196 -18.01 7.95 3.24
C PRO A 196 -17.48 9.28 3.76
N ALA A 197 -16.21 9.36 4.18
CA ALA A 197 -15.59 10.58 4.69
C ALA A 197 -15.58 11.70 3.62
N ILE A 198 -15.05 11.40 2.42
CA ILE A 198 -14.97 12.39 1.34
C ILE A 198 -16.35 12.81 0.85
N THR A 199 -17.33 11.89 0.84
CA THR A 199 -18.72 12.19 0.47
C THR A 199 -19.35 13.17 1.46
N ALA A 200 -19.13 12.99 2.76
CA ALA A 200 -19.61 13.88 3.79
C ALA A 200 -18.99 15.30 3.66
N VAL A 201 -17.71 15.40 3.33
CA VAL A 201 -17.04 16.68 3.03
C VAL A 201 -17.65 17.33 1.79
N ALA A 202 -17.79 16.58 0.68
CA ALA A 202 -18.36 17.09 -0.56
C ALA A 202 -19.81 17.59 -0.38
N ALA A 203 -20.56 17.01 0.56
CA ALA A 203 -21.91 17.43 0.93
C ALA A 203 -21.95 18.59 1.94
N GLY A 204 -20.79 19.07 2.43
CA GLY A 204 -20.71 20.14 3.42
C GLY A 204 -21.14 19.71 4.85
N GLN A 205 -21.26 18.40 5.11
CA GLN A 205 -21.63 17.89 6.44
C GLN A 205 -20.49 18.05 7.46
N VAL A 206 -19.25 18.06 6.97
CA VAL A 206 -18.04 18.29 7.77
C VAL A 206 -17.18 19.33 7.06
N ALA A 207 -16.61 20.26 7.81
CA ALA A 207 -15.90 21.41 7.26
C ALA A 207 -14.66 21.04 6.43
N MET A 208 -13.97 19.94 6.79
CA MET A 208 -12.78 19.45 6.12
C MET A 208 -12.61 17.94 6.30
N GLY A 209 -11.75 17.32 5.51
CA GLY A 209 -11.42 15.90 5.63
C GLY A 209 -9.97 15.61 5.33
N MET A 210 -9.41 14.67 6.09
CA MET A 210 -8.12 14.05 5.79
C MET A 210 -8.41 12.68 5.19
N VAL A 211 -8.14 12.53 3.89
CA VAL A 211 -8.47 11.30 3.12
C VAL A 211 -7.30 10.91 2.23
N THR A 212 -7.27 9.67 1.70
CA THR A 212 -6.22 9.27 0.75
C THR A 212 -6.35 10.03 -0.57
N ALA A 213 -5.25 10.32 -1.22
CA ALA A 213 -5.23 10.97 -2.54
C ALA A 213 -6.10 10.23 -3.55
N SER A 214 -6.02 8.88 -3.60
CA SER A 214 -6.86 8.05 -4.49
C SER A 214 -8.36 8.20 -4.24
N SER A 215 -8.77 8.31 -2.98
CA SER A 215 -10.20 8.47 -2.66
C SER A 215 -10.73 9.88 -2.99
N ALA A 216 -9.84 10.88 -3.00
CA ALA A 216 -10.21 12.27 -3.26
C ALA A 216 -10.21 12.62 -4.76
N ALA A 217 -9.43 11.92 -5.57
CA ALA A 217 -9.13 12.29 -6.96
C ALA A 217 -10.38 12.61 -7.77
N GLN A 218 -11.33 11.71 -7.86
CA GLN A 218 -12.54 11.91 -8.67
C GLN A 218 -13.35 13.14 -8.24
N LEU A 219 -13.44 13.44 -6.94
CA LEU A 219 -14.22 14.58 -6.43
C LEU A 219 -13.44 15.89 -6.53
N ILE A 220 -12.12 15.86 -6.51
CA ILE A 220 -11.27 17.02 -6.82
C ILE A 220 -11.40 17.37 -8.30
N ASP A 221 -11.23 16.39 -9.19
CA ASP A 221 -11.32 16.57 -10.64
C ASP A 221 -12.73 17.02 -11.09
N ALA A 222 -13.78 16.55 -10.42
CA ALA A 222 -15.16 16.98 -10.63
C ALA A 222 -15.50 18.35 -9.98
N GLY A 223 -14.54 19.01 -9.31
CA GLY A 223 -14.76 20.29 -8.63
C GLY A 223 -15.78 20.24 -7.50
N ARG A 224 -15.93 19.09 -6.84
CA ARG A 224 -16.85 18.92 -5.70
C ARG A 224 -16.18 19.20 -4.36
N VAL A 225 -14.88 18.98 -4.29
CA VAL A 225 -14.02 19.33 -3.16
C VAL A 225 -12.75 20.00 -3.65
N ARG A 226 -12.14 20.79 -2.79
CA ARG A 226 -10.85 21.45 -3.03
C ARG A 226 -9.78 20.81 -2.16
N ALA A 227 -8.62 20.47 -2.76
CA ALA A 227 -7.42 20.07 -2.03
C ALA A 227 -6.73 21.31 -1.44
N ILE A 228 -6.41 21.23 -0.15
CA ILE A 228 -5.74 22.33 0.60
C ILE A 228 -4.27 22.02 0.83
N ALA A 229 -3.92 20.80 1.19
CA ALA A 229 -2.55 20.41 1.47
C ALA A 229 -2.33 18.91 1.27
N ILE A 230 -1.11 18.54 0.86
CA ILE A 230 -0.65 17.16 0.70
C ILE A 230 0.22 16.78 1.91
N THR A 231 0.04 15.58 2.44
CA THR A 231 0.81 15.10 3.61
C THR A 231 2.17 14.48 3.28
N ALA A 232 2.45 14.21 2.00
CA ALA A 232 3.74 13.71 1.55
C ALA A 232 4.82 14.80 1.62
N PRO A 233 6.12 14.42 1.61
CA PRO A 233 7.22 15.38 1.63
C PRO A 233 7.35 16.19 0.33
N GLN A 234 6.72 15.69 -0.76
CA GLN A 234 6.71 16.35 -2.07
C GLN A 234 5.27 16.45 -2.59
N ARG A 235 5.03 17.43 -3.47
CA ARG A 235 3.75 17.57 -4.15
C ARG A 235 3.47 16.35 -5.03
N LEU A 236 2.20 15.99 -5.18
CA LEU A 236 1.80 14.92 -6.07
C LEU A 236 1.82 15.39 -7.52
N ALA A 237 2.32 14.54 -8.43
CA ALA A 237 2.39 14.86 -9.85
C ALA A 237 1.01 15.15 -10.47
N GLN A 238 -0.04 14.53 -9.95
CA GLN A 238 -1.43 14.75 -10.37
C GLN A 238 -1.99 16.11 -9.91
N TRP A 239 -1.43 16.74 -8.86
CA TRP A 239 -1.84 18.05 -8.34
C TRP A 239 -0.62 18.92 -8.00
N PRO A 240 0.19 19.29 -8.99
CA PRO A 240 1.44 20.03 -8.75
C PRO A 240 1.21 21.43 -8.16
N GLN A 241 -0.03 21.96 -8.29
CA GLN A 241 -0.43 23.24 -7.71
C GLN A 241 -0.76 23.15 -6.21
N VAL A 242 -1.00 21.94 -5.67
CA VAL A 242 -1.35 21.76 -4.25
C VAL A 242 -0.07 21.62 -3.44
N ALA A 243 0.20 22.60 -2.59
CA ALA A 243 1.38 22.62 -1.74
C ALA A 243 1.29 21.53 -0.65
N THR A 244 2.46 21.05 -0.21
CA THR A 244 2.53 20.12 0.93
C THR A 244 2.26 20.83 2.26
N VAL A 245 1.93 20.08 3.30
CA VAL A 245 1.84 20.60 4.67
C VAL A 245 3.17 21.22 5.11
N ALA A 246 4.29 20.60 4.73
CA ALA A 246 5.63 21.11 5.04
C ALA A 246 5.90 22.47 4.37
N GLU A 247 5.55 22.63 3.08
CA GLU A 247 5.68 23.90 2.34
C GLU A 247 4.78 25.00 2.93
N GLN A 248 3.69 24.65 3.61
CA GLN A 248 2.75 25.60 4.23
C GLN A 248 3.06 25.88 5.71
N GLY A 249 4.30 25.65 6.15
CA GLY A 249 4.83 26.10 7.43
C GLY A 249 4.95 25.05 8.53
N ALA A 250 4.65 23.77 8.26
CA ALA A 250 4.95 22.68 9.17
C ALA A 250 6.18 21.90 8.70
N ALA A 251 7.35 22.52 8.80
CA ALA A 251 8.61 21.95 8.31
C ALA A 251 8.85 20.53 8.82
N GLY A 252 9.24 19.61 7.94
CA GLY A 252 9.47 18.20 8.26
C GLY A 252 8.20 17.35 8.39
N PHE A 253 7.02 17.92 8.21
CA PHE A 253 5.78 17.14 8.22
C PHE A 253 5.75 16.16 7.04
N SER A 254 5.63 14.87 7.36
CA SER A 254 5.47 13.82 6.37
C SER A 254 4.68 12.66 6.98
N VAL A 255 3.50 12.40 6.43
CA VAL A 255 2.65 11.26 6.80
C VAL A 255 2.13 10.62 5.52
N GLU A 256 2.69 9.47 5.20
CA GLU A 256 2.25 8.65 4.07
C GLU A 256 1.77 7.30 4.58
N GLN A 257 0.89 6.69 3.84
CA GLN A 257 0.33 5.37 4.11
C GLN A 257 0.95 4.37 3.15
N TRP A 258 1.68 3.39 3.67
CA TRP A 258 2.07 2.25 2.85
C TRP A 258 0.93 1.22 2.74
N HIS A 259 0.96 0.44 1.66
CA HIS A 259 0.14 -0.75 1.49
C HIS A 259 1.03 -1.95 1.26
N GLY A 260 0.72 -3.06 1.92
CA GLY A 260 1.54 -4.25 1.81
C GLY A 260 0.79 -5.55 2.04
N LEU A 261 1.44 -6.61 1.59
CA LEU A 261 0.97 -7.98 1.77
C LEU A 261 1.76 -8.64 2.90
N LEU A 262 1.04 -9.29 3.82
CA LEU A 262 1.59 -10.09 4.91
C LEU A 262 1.11 -11.54 4.77
N ALA A 263 1.83 -12.45 5.41
CA ALA A 263 1.46 -13.86 5.55
C ALA A 263 1.33 -14.22 7.02
N PRO A 264 0.59 -15.30 7.40
CA PRO A 264 0.67 -15.88 8.73
C PRO A 264 2.11 -16.23 9.10
N ALA A 265 2.51 -16.10 10.38
CA ALA A 265 3.86 -16.42 10.84
C ALA A 265 4.28 -17.87 10.53
N ALA A 266 3.32 -18.80 10.52
CA ALA A 266 3.55 -20.20 10.19
C ALA A 266 3.89 -20.45 8.72
N THR A 267 3.76 -19.47 7.82
CA THR A 267 4.08 -19.61 6.40
C THR A 267 5.60 -19.78 6.22
N SER A 268 6.01 -20.80 5.45
CA SER A 268 7.45 -21.04 5.20
C SER A 268 8.09 -19.89 4.43
N ASP A 269 9.38 -19.65 4.70
CA ASP A 269 10.13 -18.59 4.01
C ASP A 269 10.19 -18.80 2.50
N ALA A 270 10.23 -20.05 2.06
CA ALA A 270 10.20 -20.40 0.63
C ALA A 270 8.89 -19.92 -0.05
N VAL A 271 7.75 -20.06 0.61
CA VAL A 271 6.44 -19.59 0.12
C VAL A 271 6.38 -18.07 0.13
N VAL A 272 6.89 -17.42 1.20
CA VAL A 272 6.99 -15.96 1.29
C VAL A 272 7.85 -15.40 0.15
N GLN A 273 9.05 -15.96 -0.07
CA GLN A 273 9.97 -15.52 -1.13
C GLN A 273 9.37 -15.73 -2.53
N ARG A 274 8.64 -16.83 -2.74
CA ARG A 274 7.92 -17.09 -3.99
C ARG A 274 6.88 -16.02 -4.27
N MET A 275 6.02 -15.69 -3.30
CA MET A 275 5.02 -14.63 -3.45
C MET A 275 5.68 -13.27 -3.68
N HIS A 276 6.71 -12.95 -2.91
CA HIS A 276 7.50 -11.73 -3.10
C HIS A 276 8.04 -11.62 -4.53
N GLY A 277 8.66 -12.67 -5.05
CA GLY A 277 9.24 -12.69 -6.40
C GLY A 277 8.19 -12.48 -7.50
N VAL A 278 7.00 -13.09 -7.37
CA VAL A 278 5.90 -12.91 -8.33
C VAL A 278 5.37 -11.47 -8.28
N LEU A 279 5.15 -10.92 -7.09
CA LEU A 279 4.69 -9.53 -6.92
C LEU A 279 5.73 -8.52 -7.43
N ALA A 280 7.01 -8.75 -7.18
CA ALA A 280 8.09 -7.90 -7.69
C ALA A 280 8.07 -7.82 -9.23
N GLN A 281 7.85 -8.95 -9.91
CA GLN A 281 7.72 -8.99 -11.36
C GLN A 281 6.47 -8.26 -11.85
N ILE A 282 5.33 -8.43 -11.18
CA ILE A 282 4.08 -7.74 -11.50
C ILE A 282 4.26 -6.23 -11.33
N LEU A 283 4.87 -5.78 -10.23
CA LEU A 283 5.09 -4.35 -10.00
C LEU A 283 6.14 -3.73 -10.93
N ALA A 284 7.05 -4.52 -11.49
CA ALA A 284 8.00 -4.05 -12.49
C ALA A 284 7.36 -3.80 -13.87
N GLU A 285 6.14 -4.28 -14.13
CA GLU A 285 5.46 -4.08 -15.41
C GLU A 285 5.10 -2.60 -15.61
N PRO A 286 5.43 -2.00 -16.78
CA PRO A 286 5.14 -0.58 -17.03
C PRO A 286 3.67 -0.20 -16.84
N ALA A 287 2.75 -1.08 -17.23
CA ALA A 287 1.31 -0.88 -17.07
C ALA A 287 0.88 -0.84 -15.60
N MET A 288 1.48 -1.69 -14.74
CA MET A 288 1.21 -1.69 -13.30
C MET A 288 1.80 -0.45 -12.64
N GLN A 289 3.02 -0.08 -13.00
CA GLN A 289 3.68 1.14 -12.54
C GLN A 289 2.86 2.39 -12.88
N GLN A 290 2.34 2.46 -14.11
CA GLN A 290 1.49 3.58 -14.54
C GLN A 290 0.18 3.60 -13.76
N TRP A 291 -0.49 2.45 -13.63
CA TRP A 291 -1.73 2.36 -12.86
C TRP A 291 -1.53 2.81 -11.40
N LEU A 292 -0.44 2.39 -10.75
CA LEU A 292 -0.13 2.81 -9.38
C LEU A 292 0.04 4.34 -9.29
N ARG A 293 0.79 4.95 -10.23
CA ARG A 293 0.96 6.41 -10.25
C ARG A 293 -0.37 7.14 -10.48
N ASP A 294 -1.22 6.62 -11.38
CA ASP A 294 -2.55 7.20 -11.64
C ASP A 294 -3.47 7.13 -10.41
N GLN A 295 -3.24 6.15 -9.53
CA GLN A 295 -3.91 6.05 -8.24
C GLN A 295 -3.22 6.89 -7.14
N GLY A 296 -2.18 7.65 -7.45
CA GLY A 296 -1.42 8.48 -6.50
C GLY A 296 -0.44 7.70 -5.62
N TYR A 297 -0.10 6.46 -6.00
CA TYR A 297 0.95 5.71 -5.30
C TYR A 297 2.34 6.10 -5.77
N THR A 298 3.27 6.11 -4.82
CA THR A 298 4.72 6.05 -5.07
C THR A 298 5.17 4.61 -4.87
N PRO A 299 5.37 3.83 -5.96
CA PRO A 299 5.81 2.45 -5.86
C PRO A 299 7.19 2.34 -5.23
N VAL A 300 7.43 1.30 -4.43
CA VAL A 300 8.73 1.03 -3.83
C VAL A 300 9.26 -0.33 -4.25
N GLN A 301 10.59 -0.47 -4.25
CA GLN A 301 11.28 -1.74 -4.44
C GLN A 301 12.03 -2.06 -3.16
N GLN A 302 11.49 -2.98 -2.39
CA GLN A 302 12.02 -3.41 -1.09
C GLN A 302 11.95 -4.92 -0.97
N SER A 303 12.93 -5.51 -0.32
CA SER A 303 12.85 -6.91 0.12
C SER A 303 11.81 -7.09 1.23
N ALA A 304 11.37 -8.30 1.46
CA ALA A 304 10.49 -8.64 2.57
C ALA A 304 11.10 -8.22 3.94
N ALA A 305 12.42 -8.38 4.10
CA ALA A 305 13.13 -7.99 5.31
C ALA A 305 13.17 -6.46 5.52
N GLU A 306 13.30 -5.68 4.44
CA GLU A 306 13.21 -4.22 4.49
C GLU A 306 11.80 -3.77 4.85
N PHE A 307 10.80 -4.41 4.28
CA PHE A 307 9.42 -4.11 4.63
C PHE A 307 9.09 -4.47 6.09
N ALA A 308 9.60 -5.59 6.62
CA ALA A 308 9.48 -5.91 8.03
C ALA A 308 10.09 -4.82 8.94
N ARG A 309 11.23 -4.25 8.55
CA ARG A 309 11.85 -3.11 9.27
C ARG A 309 10.98 -1.86 9.22
N VAL A 310 10.34 -1.56 8.08
CA VAL A 310 9.39 -0.45 7.96
C VAL A 310 8.22 -0.63 8.92
N ILE A 311 7.60 -1.81 8.93
CA ILE A 311 6.48 -2.12 9.85
C ILE A 311 6.90 -1.91 11.31
N ASN A 312 8.02 -2.49 11.72
CA ASN A 312 8.49 -2.40 13.10
C ASN A 312 8.85 -0.96 13.52
N SER A 313 9.52 -0.22 12.64
CA SER A 313 9.84 1.19 12.86
C SER A 313 8.58 2.04 12.98
N ASP A 314 7.56 1.76 12.15
CA ASP A 314 6.29 2.47 12.22
C ASP A 314 5.50 2.15 13.49
N ILE A 315 5.52 0.89 13.97
CA ILE A 315 4.91 0.53 15.25
C ILE A 315 5.52 1.37 16.38
N ASP A 316 6.86 1.48 16.44
CA ASP A 316 7.55 2.27 17.47
C ASP A 316 7.27 3.77 17.32
N ARG A 317 7.31 4.29 16.09
CA ARG A 317 7.03 5.68 15.78
C ARG A 317 5.60 6.07 16.17
N TYR A 318 4.60 5.29 15.77
CA TYR A 318 3.21 5.60 16.08
C TYR A 318 2.87 5.37 17.56
N ALA A 319 3.57 4.49 18.27
CA ALA A 319 3.45 4.37 19.72
C ALA A 319 3.87 5.67 20.43
N ALA A 320 5.02 6.24 20.03
CA ALA A 320 5.49 7.51 20.57
C ALA A 320 4.52 8.67 20.25
N VAL A 321 4.04 8.75 19.00
CA VAL A 321 3.08 9.79 18.58
C VAL A 321 1.74 9.65 19.32
N ALA A 322 1.18 8.44 19.41
CA ALA A 322 -0.07 8.21 20.12
C ALA A 322 0.03 8.56 21.61
N GLN A 323 1.14 8.23 22.25
CA GLN A 323 1.41 8.60 23.64
C GLN A 323 1.48 10.12 23.80
N GLN A 324 2.22 10.82 22.93
CA GLN A 324 2.37 12.27 22.96
C GLN A 324 1.04 13.00 22.77
N LEU A 325 0.17 12.48 21.91
CA LEU A 325 -1.14 13.05 21.60
C LEU A 325 -2.26 12.57 22.54
N GLY A 326 -1.98 11.62 23.44
CA GLY A 326 -2.98 11.01 24.32
C GLY A 326 -4.05 10.22 23.56
N LEU A 327 -3.73 9.70 22.36
CA LEU A 327 -4.71 9.05 21.48
C LEU A 327 -5.06 7.65 21.98
N ARG A 328 -6.36 7.43 22.16
CA ARG A 328 -6.99 6.13 22.44
C ARG A 328 -8.26 6.02 21.61
N VAL A 329 -8.57 4.82 21.17
CA VAL A 329 -9.73 4.57 20.28
C VAL A 329 -10.88 3.92 21.04
N ASP A 330 -10.62 3.32 22.20
CA ASP A 330 -11.56 2.55 23.03
C ASP A 330 -11.39 2.85 24.52
#